data_c918a17bdb2e5e65de115d50702b747f
#
_entry.id   c918a17bdb2e5e65de115d50702b747f
#
_cell.length_a   1.000
_cell.length_b   1.000
_cell.length_c   1.000
_cell.angle_alpha   90.00
_cell.angle_beta   90.00
_cell.angle_gamma   90.00
#
_symmetry.space_group_name_H-M   'P 1'
#
loop_
_entity.id
_entity.type
_entity.pdbx_description
1 polymer ?
#
loop_
_entity_poly.entity_id
_entity_poly.type
_entity_poly.pdbx_seq_one_letter_code
_entity_poly.pdbx_strand_id
1 'polypeptide(L)'
;AFPGCELRFSNDFALLEAEIERSFPAQIDGFRALTEEIRELDAFNLGAVPASARTAVQRHISDPLLEDMLFCPVMYYGSAQEHDMDYGQFAIMFRSLFFEGFARPLEGVLVIIRLLQDKYRSLGGLRKMKCGVQSIHTQGNRATALTLDDGSTLTADRILSTAGAVETARLCQD
;
A
#
# COMPACT_ATOMS: atom_id res chain seq x y z
N ALA A 1 -17.13 -12.68 -3.10
CA ALA A 1 -18.49 -12.72 -3.67
C ALA A 1 -19.40 -11.73 -2.94
N PHE A 2 -20.24 -11.06 -3.67
CA PHE A 2 -21.29 -10.19 -3.15
C PHE A 2 -22.63 -10.95 -3.18
N PRO A 3 -23.65 -10.54 -2.38
CA PRO A 3 -24.94 -11.20 -2.44
C PRO A 3 -25.50 -11.20 -3.87
N GLY A 4 -25.65 -12.38 -4.45
CA GLY A 4 -26.22 -12.56 -5.79
C GLY A 4 -25.30 -12.27 -6.97
N CYS A 5 -24.05 -11.83 -6.75
CA CYS A 5 -23.10 -11.54 -7.82
C CYS A 5 -21.66 -11.92 -7.44
N GLU A 6 -20.93 -12.43 -8.41
CA GLU A 6 -19.51 -12.76 -8.30
C GLU A 6 -18.77 -12.30 -9.54
N LEU A 7 -17.66 -11.58 -9.35
CA LEU A 7 -16.68 -11.25 -10.39
C LEU A 7 -15.41 -12.03 -10.13
N ARG A 8 -14.98 -12.81 -11.10
CA ARG A 8 -13.69 -13.50 -11.07
C ARG A 8 -12.65 -12.62 -11.72
N PHE A 9 -11.46 -12.61 -11.15
CA PHE A 9 -10.30 -11.97 -11.74
C PHE A 9 -9.04 -12.79 -11.46
N SER A 10 -8.03 -12.60 -12.28
CA SER A 10 -6.72 -13.23 -12.17
C SER A 10 -5.65 -12.24 -12.64
N ASN A 11 -4.42 -12.69 -12.81
CA ASN A 11 -3.36 -11.90 -13.45
C ASN A 11 -3.59 -11.68 -14.96
N ASP A 12 -4.64 -12.27 -15.51
CA ASP A 12 -5.13 -11.98 -16.87
C ASP A 12 -6.31 -11.00 -16.76
N PHE A 13 -6.07 -9.74 -17.11
CA PHE A 13 -7.08 -8.68 -17.06
C PHE A 13 -8.30 -8.96 -17.94
N ALA A 14 -8.13 -9.69 -19.06
CA ALA A 14 -9.23 -10.03 -19.97
C ALA A 14 -10.31 -10.86 -19.26
N LEU A 15 -9.95 -11.65 -18.23
CA LEU A 15 -10.93 -12.38 -17.43
C LEU A 15 -11.88 -11.43 -16.69
N LEU A 16 -11.34 -10.38 -16.03
CA LEU A 16 -12.16 -9.40 -15.32
C LEU A 16 -13.09 -8.66 -16.28
N GLU A 17 -12.56 -8.23 -17.44
CA GLU A 17 -13.34 -7.53 -18.47
C GLU A 17 -14.50 -8.42 -18.96
N ALA A 18 -14.26 -9.68 -19.28
CA ALA A 18 -15.28 -10.63 -19.69
C ALA A 18 -16.34 -10.90 -18.60
N GLU A 19 -15.94 -10.98 -17.33
CA GLU A 19 -16.87 -11.12 -16.19
C GLU A 19 -17.77 -9.90 -16.03
N ILE A 20 -17.22 -8.69 -16.24
CA ILE A 20 -18.01 -7.43 -16.20
C ILE A 20 -18.96 -7.38 -17.40
N GLU A 21 -18.50 -7.67 -18.61
CA GLU A 21 -19.36 -7.72 -19.79
C GLU A 21 -20.53 -8.72 -19.63
N ARG A 22 -20.25 -9.87 -19.01
CA ARG A 22 -21.27 -10.88 -18.73
C ARG A 22 -22.29 -10.44 -17.66
N SER A 23 -21.80 -9.83 -16.56
CA SER A 23 -22.63 -9.57 -15.36
C SER A 23 -23.23 -8.17 -15.36
N PHE A 24 -22.58 -7.21 -16.03
CA PHE A 24 -22.95 -5.79 -16.13
C PHE A 24 -22.83 -5.28 -17.56
N PRO A 25 -23.52 -5.87 -18.56
CA PRO A 25 -23.34 -5.55 -19.97
C PRO A 25 -23.55 -4.06 -20.30
N ALA A 26 -24.39 -3.37 -19.54
CA ALA A 26 -24.63 -1.93 -19.71
C ALA A 26 -23.47 -1.04 -19.19
N GLN A 27 -22.52 -1.61 -18.47
CA GLN A 27 -21.40 -0.88 -17.84
C GLN A 27 -20.06 -1.12 -18.56
N ILE A 28 -20.00 -2.02 -19.53
CA ILE A 28 -18.70 -2.45 -20.12
C ILE A 28 -17.94 -1.32 -20.79
N ASP A 29 -18.64 -0.45 -21.53
CA ASP A 29 -18.00 0.68 -22.22
C ASP A 29 -17.47 1.72 -21.22
N GLY A 30 -18.25 1.97 -20.14
CA GLY A 30 -17.80 2.81 -19.02
C GLY A 30 -16.60 2.20 -18.29
N PHE A 31 -16.60 0.88 -18.07
CA PHE A 31 -15.46 0.20 -17.47
C PHE A 31 -14.19 0.30 -18.34
N ARG A 32 -14.31 0.12 -19.64
CA ARG A 32 -13.19 0.30 -20.59
C ARG A 32 -12.65 1.74 -20.53
N ALA A 33 -13.55 2.74 -20.55
CA ALA A 33 -13.16 4.15 -20.42
C ALA A 33 -12.46 4.45 -19.10
N LEU A 34 -12.96 3.93 -17.98
CA LEU A 34 -12.32 4.04 -16.66
C LEU A 34 -10.90 3.44 -16.67
N THR A 35 -10.74 2.26 -17.26
CA THR A 35 -9.44 1.58 -17.28
C THR A 35 -8.42 2.33 -18.14
N GLU A 36 -8.81 2.94 -19.24
CA GLU A 36 -7.93 3.81 -20.03
C GLU A 36 -7.54 5.07 -19.24
N GLU A 37 -8.50 5.76 -18.60
CA GLU A 37 -8.20 6.90 -17.74
C GLU A 37 -7.19 6.51 -16.63
N ILE A 38 -7.39 5.35 -16.00
CA ILE A 38 -6.46 4.84 -14.97
C ILE A 38 -5.07 4.56 -15.57
N ARG A 39 -4.95 4.03 -16.79
CA ARG A 39 -3.65 3.76 -17.44
C ARG A 39 -2.87 5.04 -17.72
N GLU A 40 -3.55 6.10 -18.15
CA GLU A 40 -2.94 7.37 -18.52
C GLU A 40 -2.65 8.28 -17.31
N LEU A 41 -3.31 8.04 -16.17
CA LEU A 41 -3.18 8.88 -14.99
C LEU A 41 -1.75 8.88 -14.43
N ASP A 42 -1.12 10.05 -14.28
CA ASP A 42 0.10 10.21 -13.49
C ASP A 42 -0.24 10.22 -11.99
N ALA A 43 -0.40 9.03 -11.44
CA ALA A 43 -0.77 8.81 -10.04
C ALA A 43 0.34 9.19 -9.03
N PHE A 44 1.56 9.48 -9.51
CA PHE A 44 2.70 9.92 -8.69
C PHE A 44 2.91 11.44 -8.72
N ASN A 45 2.02 12.20 -9.38
CA ASN A 45 2.07 13.65 -9.36
C ASN A 45 1.72 14.21 -7.97
N LEU A 46 2.75 14.50 -7.18
CA LEU A 46 2.59 15.04 -5.82
C LEU A 46 1.97 16.45 -5.78
N GLY A 47 1.87 17.13 -6.91
CA GLY A 47 1.21 18.42 -7.04
C GLY A 47 -0.29 18.32 -7.40
N ALA A 48 -0.79 17.11 -7.64
CA ALA A 48 -2.21 16.93 -7.93
C ALA A 48 -3.08 17.23 -6.69
N VAL A 49 -4.22 17.88 -6.92
CA VAL A 49 -5.20 18.09 -5.86
C VAL A 49 -5.88 16.74 -5.56
N PRO A 50 -5.94 16.32 -4.28
CA PRO A 50 -6.64 15.11 -3.90
C PRO A 50 -8.10 15.11 -4.41
N ALA A 51 -8.52 14.01 -5.02
CA ALA A 51 -9.86 13.86 -5.57
C ALA A 51 -10.50 12.56 -5.06
N SER A 52 -11.81 12.58 -4.84
CA SER A 52 -12.58 11.39 -4.46
C SER A 52 -12.51 10.34 -5.57
N ALA A 53 -12.08 9.13 -5.23
CA ALA A 53 -12.06 8.01 -6.15
C ALA A 53 -13.47 7.60 -6.56
N ARG A 54 -14.43 7.61 -5.62
CA ARG A 54 -15.83 7.29 -5.95
C ARG A 54 -16.39 8.28 -6.96
N THR A 55 -16.18 9.57 -6.75
CA THR A 55 -16.64 10.60 -7.72
C THR A 55 -16.01 10.41 -9.09
N ALA A 56 -14.73 10.01 -9.16
CA ALA A 56 -14.05 9.75 -10.43
C ALA A 56 -14.62 8.49 -11.11
N VAL A 57 -14.78 7.39 -10.38
CA VAL A 57 -15.35 6.14 -10.89
C VAL A 57 -16.79 6.32 -11.36
N GLN A 58 -17.61 7.07 -10.64
CA GLN A 58 -19.01 7.35 -10.97
C GLN A 58 -19.23 8.15 -12.27
N ARG A 59 -18.18 8.77 -12.81
CA ARG A 59 -18.23 9.37 -14.16
C ARG A 59 -18.35 8.33 -15.27
N HIS A 60 -17.91 7.09 -14.99
CA HIS A 60 -17.85 5.97 -15.93
C HIS A 60 -18.81 4.84 -15.57
N ILE A 61 -18.98 4.57 -14.29
CA ILE A 61 -19.77 3.46 -13.75
C ILE A 61 -20.98 4.02 -13.00
N SER A 62 -22.17 3.66 -13.45
CA SER A 62 -23.41 4.09 -12.84
C SER A 62 -24.08 3.01 -11.96
N ASP A 63 -23.62 1.77 -12.05
CA ASP A 63 -24.13 0.66 -11.24
C ASP A 63 -23.42 0.62 -9.89
N PRO A 64 -24.11 0.85 -8.76
CA PRO A 64 -23.49 0.93 -7.44
C PRO A 64 -22.91 -0.41 -6.97
N LEU A 65 -23.48 -1.54 -7.43
CA LEU A 65 -22.94 -2.84 -7.07
C LEU A 65 -21.59 -3.07 -7.74
N LEU A 66 -21.47 -2.73 -9.04
CA LEU A 66 -20.18 -2.83 -9.74
C LEU A 66 -19.15 -1.89 -9.12
N GLU A 67 -19.54 -0.65 -8.79
CA GLU A 67 -18.68 0.29 -8.08
C GLU A 67 -18.12 -0.34 -6.79
N ASP A 68 -18.99 -0.85 -5.91
CA ASP A 68 -18.56 -1.47 -4.66
C ASP A 68 -17.72 -2.73 -4.88
N MET A 69 -17.98 -3.51 -5.92
CA MET A 69 -17.19 -4.69 -6.26
C MET A 69 -15.78 -4.33 -6.73
N LEU A 70 -15.61 -3.20 -7.42
CA LEU A 70 -14.29 -2.68 -7.81
C LEU A 70 -13.52 -2.09 -6.62
N PHE A 71 -14.23 -1.39 -5.72
CA PHE A 71 -13.62 -0.82 -4.52
C PHE A 71 -13.24 -1.87 -3.48
N CYS A 72 -14.01 -2.94 -3.31
CA CYS A 72 -13.82 -3.92 -2.26
C CYS A 72 -12.37 -4.44 -2.13
N PRO A 73 -11.72 -4.98 -3.17
CA PRO A 73 -10.34 -5.46 -3.04
C PRO A 73 -9.33 -4.32 -2.84
N VAL A 74 -9.59 -3.13 -3.39
CA VAL A 74 -8.72 -1.95 -3.26
C VAL A 74 -8.74 -1.42 -1.82
N MET A 75 -9.91 -1.40 -1.19
CA MET A 75 -10.09 -0.93 0.20
C MET A 75 -9.41 -1.81 1.26
N TYR A 76 -8.99 -3.04 0.94
CA TYR A 76 -8.17 -3.86 1.85
C TYR A 76 -6.81 -3.22 2.17
N TYR A 77 -6.31 -2.31 1.35
CA TYR A 77 -5.09 -1.54 1.62
C TYR A 77 -5.31 -0.37 2.60
N GLY A 78 -6.57 -0.09 2.90
CA GLY A 78 -6.97 0.97 3.81
C GLY A 78 -7.05 2.36 3.17
N SER A 79 -7.81 3.21 3.80
CA SER A 79 -7.93 4.64 3.48
C SER A 79 -8.18 5.43 4.75
N ALA A 80 -7.76 6.69 4.78
CA ALA A 80 -8.12 7.63 5.84
C ALA A 80 -9.54 8.17 5.70
N GLN A 81 -10.19 7.94 4.55
CA GLN A 81 -11.57 8.34 4.27
C GLN A 81 -12.49 7.13 4.41
N GLU A 82 -13.60 7.30 5.13
CA GLU A 82 -14.60 6.26 5.28
C GLU A 82 -15.29 6.01 3.93
N HIS A 83 -15.29 4.75 3.47
CA HIS A 83 -15.89 4.28 2.21
C HIS A 83 -15.36 4.92 0.92
N ASP A 84 -14.26 5.68 0.98
CA ASP A 84 -13.64 6.31 -0.18
C ASP A 84 -12.11 6.36 -0.03
N MET A 85 -11.41 6.84 -1.06
CA MET A 85 -9.99 7.11 -1.04
C MET A 85 -9.63 8.20 -2.07
N ASP A 86 -8.38 8.66 -2.04
CA ASP A 86 -7.85 9.51 -3.09
C ASP A 86 -7.78 8.76 -4.42
N TYR A 87 -8.15 9.44 -5.52
CA TYR A 87 -8.22 8.80 -6.85
C TYR A 87 -6.85 8.34 -7.37
N GLY A 88 -5.79 9.09 -7.08
CA GLY A 88 -4.43 8.65 -7.41
C GLY A 88 -4.06 7.36 -6.68
N GLN A 89 -4.39 7.26 -5.39
CA GLN A 89 -4.21 6.03 -4.62
C GLN A 89 -5.05 4.87 -5.17
N PHE A 90 -6.30 5.13 -5.51
CA PHE A 90 -7.17 4.13 -6.16
C PHE A 90 -6.56 3.61 -7.46
N ALA A 91 -6.07 4.50 -8.32
CA ALA A 91 -5.47 4.13 -9.60
C ALA A 91 -4.21 3.27 -9.42
N ILE A 92 -3.34 3.61 -8.45
CA ILE A 92 -2.15 2.80 -8.11
C ILE A 92 -2.58 1.39 -7.68
N MET A 93 -3.54 1.30 -6.75
CA MET A 93 -4.01 0.01 -6.24
C MET A 93 -4.74 -0.79 -7.32
N PHE A 94 -5.55 -0.14 -8.14
CA PHE A 94 -6.25 -0.77 -9.26
C PHE A 94 -5.26 -1.37 -10.28
N ARG A 95 -4.22 -0.61 -10.66
CA ARG A 95 -3.15 -1.10 -11.55
C ARG A 95 -2.46 -2.33 -10.96
N SER A 96 -2.04 -2.24 -9.70
CA SER A 96 -1.34 -3.34 -9.03
C SER A 96 -2.20 -4.60 -8.92
N LEU A 97 -3.49 -4.44 -8.65
CA LEU A 97 -4.41 -5.57 -8.48
C LEU A 97 -4.82 -6.21 -9.81
N PHE A 98 -5.23 -5.39 -10.77
CA PHE A 98 -5.94 -5.87 -11.95
C PHE A 98 -5.10 -5.89 -13.23
N PHE A 99 -4.10 -4.99 -13.36
CA PHE A 99 -3.23 -4.98 -14.54
C PHE A 99 -1.93 -5.74 -14.33
N GLU A 100 -1.26 -5.54 -13.18
CA GLU A 100 0.01 -6.19 -12.88
C GLU A 100 -0.21 -7.58 -12.27
N GLY A 101 -1.27 -7.73 -11.49
CA GLY A 101 -1.64 -8.97 -10.83
C GLY A 101 -0.79 -9.28 -9.59
N PHE A 102 -1.01 -10.47 -9.04
CA PHE A 102 -0.35 -10.92 -7.83
C PHE A 102 0.65 -12.05 -8.11
N ALA A 103 1.80 -11.94 -7.46
CA ALA A 103 2.76 -13.03 -7.38
C ALA A 103 3.12 -13.31 -5.91
N ARG A 104 3.35 -14.57 -5.59
CA ARG A 104 3.81 -15.01 -4.29
C ARG A 104 4.96 -16.00 -4.46
N PRO A 105 6.06 -15.87 -3.69
CA PRO A 105 7.10 -16.89 -3.68
C PRO A 105 6.50 -18.27 -3.31
N LEU A 106 6.96 -19.33 -3.97
CA LEU A 106 6.45 -20.68 -3.76
C LEU A 106 6.50 -21.10 -2.27
N GLU A 107 7.57 -20.74 -1.58
CA GLU A 107 7.78 -21.02 -0.16
C GLU A 107 7.24 -19.91 0.78
N GLY A 108 6.48 -18.96 0.24
CA GLY A 108 5.89 -17.86 0.98
C GLY A 108 6.82 -16.64 1.17
N VAL A 109 6.27 -15.58 1.78
CA VAL A 109 6.95 -14.27 1.90
C VAL A 109 8.24 -14.32 2.74
N LEU A 110 8.38 -15.30 3.62
CA LEU A 110 9.59 -15.47 4.46
C LEU A 110 10.86 -15.68 3.63
N VAL A 111 10.77 -16.17 2.40
CA VAL A 111 11.91 -16.28 1.48
C VAL A 111 12.51 -14.90 1.22
N ILE A 112 11.67 -13.92 0.89
CA ILE A 112 12.11 -12.53 0.64
C ILE A 112 12.78 -11.96 1.89
N ILE A 113 12.18 -12.16 3.07
CA ILE A 113 12.73 -11.68 4.34
C ILE A 113 14.09 -12.31 4.63
N ARG A 114 14.24 -13.62 4.38
CA ARG A 114 15.53 -14.32 4.55
C ARG A 114 16.60 -13.77 3.63
N LEU A 115 16.29 -13.61 2.34
CA LEU A 115 17.21 -13.04 1.36
C LEU A 115 17.71 -11.64 1.76
N LEU A 116 16.78 -10.78 2.21
CA LEU A 116 17.12 -9.45 2.72
C LEU A 116 18.00 -9.51 3.98
N GLN A 117 17.72 -10.41 4.91
CA GLN A 117 18.53 -10.61 6.12
C GLN A 117 19.91 -11.13 5.79
N ASP A 118 20.04 -12.06 4.86
CA ASP A 118 21.33 -12.61 4.45
C ASP A 118 22.17 -11.56 3.73
N LYS A 119 21.54 -10.74 2.88
CA LYS A 119 22.20 -9.59 2.26
C LYS A 119 22.67 -8.57 3.31
N TYR A 120 21.83 -8.25 4.30
CA TYR A 120 22.15 -7.35 5.39
C TYR A 120 23.38 -7.83 6.19
N ARG A 121 23.41 -9.14 6.55
CA ARG A 121 24.53 -9.74 7.26
C ARG A 121 25.80 -9.77 6.43
N SER A 122 25.71 -10.09 5.12
CA SER A 122 26.85 -10.11 4.22
C SER A 122 27.54 -8.74 4.06
N LEU A 123 26.81 -7.67 4.34
CA LEU A 123 27.31 -6.29 4.37
C LEU A 123 27.81 -5.85 5.76
N GLY A 124 27.93 -6.77 6.73
CA GLY A 124 28.38 -6.47 8.08
C GLY A 124 27.29 -5.95 9.02
N GLY A 125 26.01 -5.99 8.59
CA GLY A 125 24.88 -5.55 9.41
C GLY A 125 24.68 -6.44 10.64
N LEU A 126 24.45 -5.83 11.79
CA LEU A 126 24.15 -6.50 13.06
C LEU A 126 22.68 -6.36 13.38
N ARG A 127 22.06 -7.45 13.86
CA ARG A 127 20.65 -7.46 14.29
C ARG A 127 20.54 -7.86 15.74
N LYS A 128 19.98 -6.98 16.57
CA LYS A 128 19.68 -7.26 17.97
C LYS A 128 18.17 -7.46 18.11
N MET A 129 17.78 -8.67 18.47
CA MET A 129 16.38 -9.06 18.64
C MET A 129 16.00 -9.02 20.11
N LYS A 130 14.69 -8.83 20.38
CA LYS A 130 14.12 -8.79 21.75
C LYS A 130 14.80 -7.76 22.65
N CYS A 131 15.21 -6.65 22.07
CA CYS A 131 15.80 -5.52 22.76
C CYS A 131 15.29 -4.25 22.07
N GLY A 132 14.40 -3.54 22.72
CA GLY A 132 13.82 -2.29 22.22
C GLY A 132 14.76 -1.11 22.41
N VAL A 133 14.36 0.04 21.88
CA VAL A 133 15.00 1.33 22.14
C VAL A 133 14.23 2.01 23.25
N GLN A 134 14.91 2.35 24.34
CA GLN A 134 14.35 3.03 25.48
C GLN A 134 14.31 4.55 25.26
N SER A 135 15.40 5.13 24.72
CA SER A 135 15.48 6.54 24.39
C SER A 135 16.40 6.84 23.21
N ILE A 136 16.19 7.98 22.59
CA ILE A 136 17.03 8.56 21.53
C ILE A 136 17.66 9.83 22.08
N HIS A 137 18.98 9.83 22.24
CA HIS A 137 19.70 11.01 22.72
C HIS A 137 19.87 12.03 21.60
N THR A 138 19.53 13.28 21.89
CA THR A 138 19.65 14.39 20.93
C THR A 138 20.62 15.46 21.44
N GLN A 139 21.36 16.08 20.53
CA GLN A 139 22.13 17.29 20.76
C GLN A 139 21.71 18.35 19.74
N GLY A 140 20.97 19.35 20.20
CA GLY A 140 20.31 20.28 19.31
C GLY A 140 19.33 19.56 18.39
N ASN A 141 19.50 19.73 17.07
CA ASN A 141 18.64 19.12 16.05
C ASN A 141 19.16 17.76 15.52
N ARG A 142 20.06 17.08 16.24
CA ARG A 142 20.70 15.87 15.78
C ARG A 142 20.58 14.74 16.79
N ALA A 143 20.10 13.58 16.35
CA ALA A 143 20.17 12.36 17.12
C ALA A 143 21.61 11.80 17.09
N THR A 144 22.16 11.43 18.24
CA THR A 144 23.57 11.04 18.41
C THR A 144 23.77 9.65 18.95
N ALA A 145 22.82 9.14 19.74
CA ALA A 145 22.92 7.84 20.38
C ALA A 145 21.53 7.27 20.69
N LEU A 146 21.48 5.97 20.98
CA LEU A 146 20.31 5.24 21.46
C LEU A 146 20.66 4.57 22.79
N THR A 147 19.77 4.60 23.77
CA THR A 147 19.78 3.69 24.92
C THR A 147 18.82 2.54 24.64
N LEU A 148 19.27 1.32 24.83
CA LEU A 148 18.49 0.09 24.63
C LEU A 148 17.92 -0.43 25.96
N ASP A 149 16.92 -1.32 25.88
CA ASP A 149 16.26 -1.92 27.05
C ASP A 149 17.22 -2.65 28.01
N ASP A 150 18.34 -3.14 27.49
CA ASP A 150 19.37 -3.78 28.31
C ASP A 150 20.39 -2.79 28.91
N GLY A 151 20.14 -1.49 28.81
CA GLY A 151 20.99 -0.42 29.32
C GLY A 151 22.21 -0.12 28.43
N SER A 152 22.43 -0.84 27.35
CA SER A 152 23.53 -0.55 26.44
C SER A 152 23.26 0.68 25.59
N THR A 153 24.33 1.43 25.25
CA THR A 153 24.23 2.61 24.39
C THR A 153 24.88 2.33 23.04
N LEU A 154 24.21 2.74 21.98
CA LEU A 154 24.71 2.68 20.59
C LEU A 154 24.84 4.11 20.06
N THR A 155 26.00 4.40 19.47
CA THR A 155 26.23 5.67 18.76
C THR A 155 26.20 5.43 17.26
N ALA A 156 25.68 6.40 16.49
CA ALA A 156 25.65 6.32 15.04
C ALA A 156 25.64 7.74 14.43
N ASP A 157 26.22 7.84 13.23
CA ASP A 157 26.16 9.08 12.44
C ASP A 157 24.76 9.38 11.92
N ARG A 158 23.95 8.34 11.72
CA ARG A 158 22.57 8.42 11.25
C ARG A 158 21.71 7.38 11.97
N ILE A 159 20.53 7.82 12.39
CA ILE A 159 19.52 6.97 13.03
C ILE A 159 18.25 7.01 12.16
N LEU A 160 17.79 5.83 11.71
CA LEU A 160 16.54 5.68 10.99
C LEU A 160 15.52 4.99 11.89
N SER A 161 14.46 5.69 12.25
CA SER A 161 13.37 5.12 13.05
C SER A 161 12.21 4.71 12.15
N THR A 162 11.69 3.51 12.38
CA THR A 162 10.48 2.97 11.77
C THR A 162 9.35 2.76 12.78
N ALA A 163 9.49 3.30 14.00
CA ALA A 163 8.50 3.18 15.08
C ALA A 163 7.25 4.07 14.86
N GLY A 164 7.26 4.89 13.83
CA GLY A 164 6.25 5.92 13.59
C GLY A 164 6.64 7.28 14.19
N ALA A 165 6.08 8.35 13.64
CA ALA A 165 6.49 9.73 14.00
C ALA A 165 6.22 10.05 15.49
N VAL A 166 5.03 9.69 15.99
CA VAL A 166 4.62 9.97 17.37
C VAL A 166 5.51 9.22 18.37
N GLU A 167 5.76 7.93 18.14
CA GLU A 167 6.60 7.13 19.03
C GLU A 167 8.06 7.57 18.97
N THR A 168 8.57 7.88 17.79
CA THR A 168 9.93 8.42 17.64
C THR A 168 10.10 9.73 18.40
N ALA A 169 9.10 10.63 18.33
CA ALA A 169 9.13 11.89 19.08
C ALA A 169 9.12 11.66 20.60
N ARG A 170 8.35 10.66 21.08
CA ARG A 170 8.35 10.30 22.51
C ARG A 170 9.71 9.77 22.98
N LEU A 171 10.36 8.94 22.16
CA LEU A 171 11.68 8.39 22.46
C LEU A 171 12.78 9.48 22.52
N CYS A 172 12.56 10.65 21.89
CA CYS A 172 13.48 11.80 21.92
C CYS A 172 13.22 12.76 23.10
N GLN A 173 12.22 12.49 23.92
CA GLN A 173 11.91 13.31 25.09
C GLN A 173 12.74 12.79 26.27
N ASP A 174 13.72 13.60 26.71
CA ASP A 174 14.48 13.39 27.96
C ASP A 174 13.65 13.79 29.18
#